data_5e1f6fbb60e0df235a5b64121b13689d
#
_entry.id   5e1f6fbb60e0df235a5b64121b13689d
#
_cell.length_a   1.000
_cell.length_b   1.000
_cell.length_c   1.000
_cell.angle_alpha   90.00
_cell.angle_beta   90.00
_cell.angle_gamma   90.00
#
_symmetry.space_group_name_H-M   'P 1'
#
loop_
_entity.id
_entity.type
_entity.pdbx_description
1 polymer ?
#
loop_
_entity_poly.entity_id
_entity_poly.type
_entity_poly.pdbx_seq_one_letter_code
_entity_poly.pdbx_strand_id
1 'polypeptide(L)'
;MTKAENVRVYDLRGMSSLTDFMVVCTGLSVPHLRAVIRELEEAVREKAGALPTYVEDTPVALWSVVDYIDVMVHIMGQETREFYGMDTLWKDAPVVEY
;
A
#
# COMPACT_ATOMS: atom_id res chain seq x y z
N MET A 1 -8.33 3.52 -17.10
CA MET A 1 -7.04 3.26 -16.42
C MET A 1 -7.21 3.38 -14.92
N THR A 2 -6.78 2.38 -14.20
CA THR A 2 -6.84 2.38 -12.74
C THR A 2 -5.65 3.14 -12.19
N LYS A 3 -5.90 4.10 -11.31
CA LYS A 3 -4.84 4.90 -10.74
C LYS A 3 -5.13 5.20 -9.28
N ALA A 4 -4.27 4.72 -8.41
CA ALA A 4 -4.36 5.03 -6.99
C ALA A 4 -4.04 6.50 -6.76
N GLU A 5 -4.66 7.09 -5.74
CA GLU A 5 -4.46 8.49 -5.40
C GLU A 5 -3.61 8.64 -4.14
N ASN A 6 -2.99 9.80 -3.99
CA ASN A 6 -2.21 10.16 -2.80
C ASN A 6 -1.21 9.09 -2.40
N VAL A 7 -0.42 8.63 -3.35
CA VAL A 7 0.58 7.60 -3.09
C VAL A 7 1.73 8.18 -2.27
N ARG A 8 2.04 7.52 -1.15
CA ARG A 8 3.18 7.87 -0.30
C ARG A 8 4.03 6.63 -0.09
N VAL A 9 5.32 6.79 -0.18
CA VAL A 9 6.28 5.71 0.08
C VAL A 9 7.15 6.14 1.26
N TYR A 10 7.06 5.39 2.35
CA TYR A 10 7.83 5.65 3.55
C TYR A 10 9.00 4.69 3.66
N ASP A 11 10.19 5.22 3.90
CA ASP A 11 11.40 4.43 4.12
C ASP A 11 11.46 4.09 5.60
N LEU A 12 11.23 2.83 5.93
CA LEU A 12 11.20 2.35 7.30
C LEU A 12 12.48 1.60 7.71
N ARG A 13 13.48 1.62 6.87
CA ARG A 13 14.74 0.95 7.17
C ARG A 13 15.37 1.57 8.42
N GLY A 14 15.69 0.74 9.39
CA GLY A 14 16.23 1.21 10.67
C GLY A 14 15.18 1.72 11.66
N MET A 15 13.92 1.81 11.26
CA MET A 15 12.82 2.26 12.13
C MET A 15 11.86 1.16 12.51
N SER A 16 11.70 0.17 11.65
CA SER A 16 10.75 -0.91 11.86
C SER A 16 11.34 -2.22 11.38
N SER A 17 11.05 -3.30 12.11
CA SER A 17 11.42 -4.65 11.69
C SER A 17 10.34 -5.31 10.84
N LEU A 18 9.21 -4.63 10.65
CA LEU A 18 8.08 -5.19 9.92
C LEU A 18 8.33 -5.25 8.42
N THR A 19 8.85 -4.19 7.85
CA THR A 19 9.12 -4.08 6.42
C THR A 19 10.14 -2.98 6.19
N ASP A 20 10.80 -2.97 5.03
CA ASP A 20 11.75 -1.91 4.69
C ASP A 20 11.04 -0.66 4.16
N PHE A 21 9.96 -0.86 3.41
CA PHE A 21 9.21 0.25 2.82
C PHE A 21 7.72 0.04 2.99
N MET A 22 7.03 1.10 3.34
CA MET A 22 5.58 1.11 3.45
C MET A 22 5.01 2.01 2.36
N VAL A 23 4.16 1.46 1.51
CA VAL A 23 3.46 2.23 0.49
C VAL A 23 2.02 2.39 0.95
N VAL A 24 1.53 3.61 0.99
CA VAL A 24 0.15 3.91 1.34
C VAL A 24 -0.47 4.69 0.19
N CYS A 25 -1.60 4.22 -0.30
CA CYS A 25 -2.31 4.93 -1.35
C CYS A 25 -3.81 4.85 -1.11
N THR A 26 -4.56 5.67 -1.83
CA THR A 26 -5.99 5.78 -1.65
C THR A 26 -6.73 5.19 -2.84
N GLY A 27 -7.71 4.34 -2.55
CA GLY A 27 -8.67 3.83 -3.53
C GLY A 27 -10.03 4.47 -3.27
N LEU A 28 -10.80 4.66 -4.34
CA LEU A 28 -12.05 5.40 -4.27
C LEU A 28 -13.29 4.54 -4.00
N SER A 29 -13.19 3.25 -4.26
CA SER A 29 -14.31 2.31 -4.11
C SER A 29 -13.77 0.90 -4.00
N VAL A 30 -14.61 -0.06 -3.65
CA VAL A 30 -14.20 -1.47 -3.61
C VAL A 30 -13.70 -1.95 -4.97
N PRO A 31 -14.41 -1.71 -6.09
CA PRO A 31 -13.86 -2.11 -7.40
C PRO A 31 -12.54 -1.43 -7.73
N HIS A 32 -12.36 -0.18 -7.32
CA HIS A 32 -11.13 0.56 -7.54
C HIS A 32 -9.96 -0.06 -6.75
N LEU A 33 -10.18 -0.37 -5.47
CA LEU A 33 -9.17 -1.04 -4.66
C LEU A 33 -8.72 -2.35 -5.31
N ARG A 34 -9.69 -3.15 -5.75
CA ARG A 34 -9.40 -4.44 -6.37
C ARG A 34 -8.64 -4.30 -7.68
N ALA A 35 -8.99 -3.28 -8.46
CA ALA A 35 -8.29 -3.01 -9.71
C ALA A 35 -6.85 -2.56 -9.44
N VAL A 36 -6.63 -1.73 -8.41
CA VAL A 36 -5.28 -1.29 -8.02
C VAL A 36 -4.44 -2.50 -7.61
N ILE A 37 -4.99 -3.41 -6.79
CA ILE A 37 -4.28 -4.62 -6.37
C ILE A 37 -3.88 -5.44 -7.59
N ARG A 38 -4.80 -5.65 -8.51
CA ARG A 38 -4.58 -6.47 -9.70
C ARG A 38 -3.48 -5.90 -10.57
N GLU A 39 -3.52 -4.60 -10.83
CA GLU A 39 -2.49 -3.94 -11.64
C GLU A 39 -1.13 -3.93 -10.93
N LEU A 40 -1.13 -3.77 -9.61
CA LEU A 40 0.10 -3.83 -8.81
C LEU A 40 0.74 -5.20 -8.92
N GLU A 41 -0.03 -6.25 -8.70
CA GLU A 41 0.48 -7.62 -8.75
C GLU A 41 1.02 -7.97 -10.13
N GLU A 42 0.33 -7.56 -11.19
CA GLU A 42 0.79 -7.78 -12.55
C GLU A 42 2.10 -7.05 -12.84
N ALA A 43 2.18 -5.78 -12.44
CA ALA A 43 3.38 -4.97 -12.68
C ALA A 43 4.59 -5.52 -11.94
N VAL A 44 4.42 -5.92 -10.68
CA VAL A 44 5.53 -6.47 -9.89
C VAL A 44 5.98 -7.81 -10.45
N ARG A 45 5.03 -8.66 -10.85
CA ARG A 45 5.37 -9.95 -11.45
C ARG A 45 6.15 -9.77 -12.73
N GLU A 46 5.72 -8.85 -13.60
CA GLU A 46 6.40 -8.62 -14.88
C GLU A 46 7.79 -8.02 -14.71
N LYS A 47 7.93 -7.05 -13.80
CA LYS A 47 9.19 -6.30 -13.66
C LYS A 47 10.18 -6.93 -12.71
N ALA A 48 9.70 -7.60 -11.67
CA ALA A 48 10.56 -8.14 -10.62
C ALA A 48 10.43 -9.65 -10.45
N GLY A 49 9.46 -10.28 -11.12
CA GLY A 49 9.22 -11.71 -10.98
C GLY A 49 8.77 -12.12 -9.59
N ALA A 50 8.29 -11.17 -8.79
CA ALA A 50 7.89 -11.43 -7.42
C ALA A 50 6.39 -11.62 -7.30
N LEU A 51 6.00 -12.50 -6.36
CA LEU A 51 4.61 -12.70 -5.99
C LEU A 51 4.46 -12.25 -4.54
N PRO A 52 3.28 -11.72 -4.16
CA PRO A 52 3.08 -11.33 -2.77
C PRO A 52 3.06 -12.56 -1.88
N THR A 53 3.62 -12.42 -0.67
CA THR A 53 3.56 -13.49 0.33
C THR A 53 2.20 -13.53 1.00
N TYR A 54 1.50 -12.40 1.01
CA TYR A 54 0.24 -12.30 1.70
C TYR A 54 -0.58 -11.15 1.10
N VAL A 55 -1.86 -11.40 0.88
CA VAL A 55 -2.80 -10.38 0.44
C VAL A 55 -4.01 -10.45 1.35
N GLU A 56 -4.35 -9.33 1.98
CA GLU A 56 -5.56 -9.23 2.77
C GLU A 56 -6.47 -8.19 2.14
N ASP A 57 -7.71 -8.58 1.88
CA ASP A 57 -8.70 -7.70 1.30
C ASP A 57 -9.89 -7.62 2.25
N THR A 58 -10.11 -6.43 2.80
CA THR A 58 -11.23 -6.19 3.72
C THR A 58 -12.14 -5.12 3.09
N PRO A 59 -12.99 -5.52 2.13
CA PRO A 59 -13.76 -4.55 1.35
C PRO A 59 -14.68 -3.66 2.19
N VAL A 60 -15.23 -4.21 3.27
CA VAL A 60 -16.14 -3.44 4.14
C VAL A 60 -15.42 -2.23 4.75
N ALA A 61 -14.15 -2.41 5.11
CA ALA A 61 -13.36 -1.34 5.69
C ALA A 61 -12.64 -0.48 4.64
N LEU A 62 -12.75 -0.83 3.36
CA LEU A 62 -11.98 -0.19 2.28
C LEU A 62 -10.50 -0.18 2.62
N TRP A 63 -9.97 -1.36 2.94
CA TRP A 63 -8.57 -1.51 3.33
C TRP A 63 -8.05 -2.84 2.81
N SER A 64 -7.06 -2.76 1.94
CA SER A 64 -6.40 -3.95 1.42
C SER A 64 -4.89 -3.83 1.64
N VAL A 65 -4.24 -4.96 1.90
CA VAL A 65 -2.81 -5.02 2.13
C VAL A 65 -2.20 -6.03 1.18
N VAL A 66 -1.12 -5.64 0.51
CA VAL A 66 -0.33 -6.55 -0.34
C VAL A 66 1.07 -6.57 0.24
N ASP A 67 1.48 -7.72 0.76
CA ASP A 67 2.75 -7.87 1.47
C ASP A 67 3.77 -8.61 0.60
N TYR A 68 4.89 -7.93 0.30
CA TYR A 68 6.03 -8.49 -0.44
C TYR A 68 7.25 -8.71 0.47
N ILE A 69 7.06 -8.72 1.77
CA ILE A 69 8.12 -8.84 2.78
C ILE A 69 8.91 -7.55 2.93
N ASP A 70 9.66 -7.16 1.91
CA ASP A 70 10.47 -5.94 1.96
C ASP A 70 9.63 -4.68 1.74
N VAL A 71 8.50 -4.83 1.09
CA VAL A 71 7.58 -3.73 0.80
C VAL A 71 6.17 -4.18 1.16
N MET A 72 5.49 -3.36 1.93
CA MET A 72 4.09 -3.61 2.28
C MET A 72 3.26 -2.47 1.70
N VAL A 73 2.23 -2.82 0.93
CA VAL A 73 1.38 -1.84 0.28
C VAL A 73 0.00 -1.84 0.94
N HIS A 74 -0.40 -0.67 1.43
CA HIS A 74 -1.74 -0.45 1.97
C HIS A 74 -2.55 0.38 0.98
N ILE A 75 -3.67 -0.15 0.55
CA ILE A 75 -4.61 0.54 -0.34
C ILE A 75 -5.86 0.78 0.47
N MET A 76 -6.16 2.05 0.75
CA MET A 76 -7.19 2.41 1.72
C MET A 76 -8.12 3.47 1.17
N GLY A 77 -9.39 3.43 1.59
CA GLY A 77 -10.28 4.55 1.36
C GLY A 77 -9.78 5.76 2.15
N GLN A 78 -10.12 6.96 1.70
CA GLN A 78 -9.63 8.19 2.32
C GLN A 78 -10.06 8.29 3.79
N GLU A 79 -11.31 8.00 4.10
CA GLU A 79 -11.78 8.06 5.48
C GLU A 79 -11.10 7.02 6.37
N THR A 80 -10.91 5.82 5.85
CA THR A 80 -10.22 4.75 6.58
C THR A 80 -8.78 5.15 6.87
N ARG A 81 -8.11 5.70 5.87
CA ARG A 81 -6.72 6.16 6.00
C ARG A 81 -6.57 7.22 7.09
N GLU A 82 -7.50 8.17 7.13
CA GLU A 82 -7.52 9.22 8.14
C GLU A 82 -7.89 8.68 9.52
N PHE A 83 -8.89 7.82 9.57
CA PHE A 83 -9.37 7.26 10.83
C PHE A 83 -8.27 6.49 11.58
N TYR A 84 -7.50 5.70 10.86
CA TYR A 84 -6.41 4.93 11.48
C TYR A 84 -5.10 5.72 11.57
N GLY A 85 -5.07 6.94 11.07
CA GLY A 85 -3.91 7.82 11.17
C GLY A 85 -2.67 7.22 10.52
N MET A 86 -2.84 6.56 9.38
CA MET A 86 -1.75 5.83 8.74
C MET A 86 -0.54 6.71 8.44
N ASP A 87 -0.78 7.93 7.94
CA ASP A 87 0.31 8.85 7.63
C ASP A 87 0.94 9.45 8.90
N THR A 88 0.14 9.60 9.96
CA THR A 88 0.65 10.08 11.24
C THR A 88 1.55 9.04 11.90
N LEU A 89 1.22 7.77 11.75
CA LEU A 89 2.02 6.67 12.30
C LEU A 89 3.45 6.72 11.78
N TRP A 90 3.64 7.09 10.52
CA TRP A 90 4.96 7.12 9.88
C TRP A 90 5.46 8.54 9.63
N LYS A 91 4.96 9.52 10.37
CA LYS A 91 5.31 10.94 10.15
C LYS A 91 6.81 11.24 10.25
N ASP A 92 7.55 10.45 11.04
CA ASP A 92 8.98 10.64 11.22
C ASP A 92 9.83 9.87 10.21
N ALA A 93 9.22 9.05 9.37
CA ALA A 93 9.93 8.30 8.36
C ALA A 93 10.23 9.18 7.14
N PRO A 94 11.41 9.01 6.51
CA PRO A 94 11.67 9.69 5.25
C PRO A 94 10.65 9.28 4.18
N VAL A 95 10.18 10.25 3.41
CA VAL A 95 9.29 9.99 2.28
C VAL A 95 10.16 9.84 1.04
N VAL A 96 9.96 8.73 0.33
CA VAL A 96 10.73 8.46 -0.88
C VAL A 96 10.13 9.23 -2.05
N GLU A 97 10.95 10.00 -2.73
CA GLU A 97 10.54 10.70 -3.96
C GLU A 97 10.62 9.72 -5.13
N TYR A 98 9.63 9.78 -6.01
CA TYR A 98 9.58 8.88 -7.17
C TYR A 98 9.11 9.59 -8.42
#